data_488b3c33acefe3860ddac5ddb455159a
#
_entry.id   488b3c33acefe3860ddac5ddb455159a
#
_cell.length_a   1.000
_cell.length_b   1.000
_cell.length_c   1.000
_cell.angle_alpha   90.00
_cell.angle_beta   90.00
_cell.angle_gamma   90.00
#
_symmetry.space_group_name_H-M   'P 1'
#
loop_
_entity.id
_entity.type
_entity.pdbx_description
1 polymer ?
#
loop_
_entity_poly.entity_id
_entity_poly.type
_entity_poly.pdbx_seq_one_letter_code
_entity_poly.pdbx_strand_id
1 'polypeptide(L)'
;MFRIGLRDTKAHFRRFIMSIIAIALGVAFVVGSFCFREMLNDQVSQMMGSNSDADVYVRGATEEKQEPGGSVTSYNSTYNEISTSIIPDIENVDGVASADATMQLGNAVLLDHNGDALTTVGAPTLVIGVDQDAPWRSAHFVSGEYPQTDDEVALLEDTADKAGLKTGDTAKLIVDGEAREMTVSGVFTSPSTQLGAILILARPSFVQHVLQEEGEDTSSIQFIGVYGSKTTPLDEEAQQQLAD
;
A
#
# COMPACT_ATOMS: atom_id res chain seq x y z
N MET A 1 -17.89 -22.03 59.40
CA MET A 1 -16.66 -21.68 58.62
C MET A 1 -16.78 -20.43 57.73
N PHE A 2 -17.91 -20.16 57.09
CA PHE A 2 -18.08 -19.01 56.21
C PHE A 2 -17.89 -17.63 56.91
N ARG A 3 -18.33 -17.49 58.18
CA ARG A 3 -18.22 -16.25 58.95
C ARG A 3 -16.80 -15.90 59.39
N ILE A 4 -15.89 -16.87 59.50
CA ILE A 4 -14.48 -16.64 59.87
C ILE A 4 -13.71 -16.12 58.63
N GLY A 5 -13.95 -16.68 57.44
CA GLY A 5 -13.32 -16.22 56.20
C GLY A 5 -13.72 -14.76 55.82
N LEU A 6 -14.98 -14.39 56.08
CA LEU A 6 -15.47 -13.03 55.80
C LEU A 6 -14.80 -11.98 56.71
N ARG A 7 -14.47 -12.35 57.95
CA ARG A 7 -13.87 -11.45 58.95
C ARG A 7 -12.36 -11.27 58.70
N ASP A 8 -11.69 -12.31 58.17
CA ASP A 8 -10.30 -12.30 57.80
C ASP A 8 -10.08 -11.48 56.50
N THR A 9 -11.00 -11.62 55.56
CA THR A 9 -11.01 -10.77 54.32
C THR A 9 -11.16 -9.30 54.62
N LYS A 10 -11.99 -8.94 55.65
CA LYS A 10 -12.16 -7.53 56.07
C LYS A 10 -10.91 -6.97 56.73
N ALA A 11 -10.15 -7.78 57.47
CA ALA A 11 -8.92 -7.39 58.14
C ALA A 11 -7.78 -7.11 57.16
N HIS A 12 -7.78 -7.79 56.00
CA HIS A 12 -6.75 -7.67 54.96
C HIS A 12 -7.26 -7.05 53.66
N PHE A 13 -8.38 -6.33 53.70
CA PHE A 13 -9.09 -5.81 52.54
C PHE A 13 -8.20 -5.01 51.58
N ARG A 14 -7.31 -4.17 52.12
CA ARG A 14 -6.37 -3.39 51.30
C ARG A 14 -5.43 -4.29 50.48
N ARG A 15 -4.94 -5.38 51.06
CA ARG A 15 -4.01 -6.31 50.41
C ARG A 15 -4.76 -7.12 49.34
N PHE A 16 -6.01 -7.46 49.58
CA PHE A 16 -6.87 -8.16 48.64
C PHE A 16 -7.21 -7.29 47.43
N ILE A 17 -7.55 -6.02 47.65
CA ILE A 17 -7.81 -5.05 46.58
C ILE A 17 -6.56 -4.84 45.72
N MET A 18 -5.38 -4.69 46.30
CA MET A 18 -4.13 -4.53 45.55
C MET A 18 -3.83 -5.76 44.68
N SER A 19 -4.12 -6.97 45.16
CA SER A 19 -3.98 -8.17 44.34
C SER A 19 -4.97 -8.22 43.18
N ILE A 20 -6.22 -7.82 43.39
CA ILE A 20 -7.23 -7.73 42.32
C ILE A 20 -6.81 -6.70 41.28
N ILE A 21 -6.35 -5.52 41.71
CA ILE A 21 -5.90 -4.47 40.81
C ILE A 21 -4.68 -4.96 40.00
N ALA A 22 -3.73 -5.63 40.63
CA ALA A 22 -2.56 -6.17 39.94
C ALA A 22 -2.95 -7.21 38.88
N ILE A 23 -3.87 -8.11 39.19
CA ILE A 23 -4.39 -9.10 38.24
C ILE A 23 -5.16 -8.40 37.10
N ALA A 24 -6.04 -7.44 37.44
CA ALA A 24 -6.82 -6.71 36.46
C ALA A 24 -5.93 -5.91 35.50
N LEU A 25 -4.88 -5.25 36.00
CA LEU A 25 -3.89 -4.55 35.18
C LEU A 25 -3.12 -5.52 34.29
N GLY A 26 -2.71 -6.68 34.81
CA GLY A 26 -2.03 -7.72 34.02
C GLY A 26 -2.90 -8.23 32.87
N VAL A 27 -4.17 -8.54 33.16
CA VAL A 27 -5.12 -8.98 32.14
C VAL A 27 -5.40 -7.86 31.14
N ALA A 28 -5.61 -6.64 31.58
CA ALA A 28 -5.84 -5.48 30.70
C ALA A 28 -4.64 -5.23 29.77
N PHE A 29 -3.43 -5.35 30.28
CA PHE A 29 -2.22 -5.22 29.46
C PHE A 29 -2.12 -6.32 28.40
N VAL A 30 -2.37 -7.58 28.77
CA VAL A 30 -2.34 -8.70 27.81
C VAL A 30 -3.42 -8.52 26.73
N VAL A 31 -4.66 -8.23 27.13
CA VAL A 31 -5.76 -8.00 26.18
C VAL A 31 -5.46 -6.80 25.29
N GLY A 32 -4.99 -5.69 25.85
CA GLY A 32 -4.62 -4.49 25.09
C GLY A 32 -3.50 -4.77 24.09
N SER A 33 -2.50 -5.58 24.46
CA SER A 33 -1.42 -5.98 23.56
C SER A 33 -1.92 -6.86 22.41
N PHE A 34 -2.86 -7.76 22.65
CA PHE A 34 -3.47 -8.57 21.60
C PHE A 34 -4.33 -7.72 20.65
N CYS A 35 -5.18 -6.84 21.20
CA CYS A 35 -5.97 -5.91 20.37
C CYS A 35 -5.09 -4.99 19.52
N PHE A 36 -4.00 -4.48 20.11
CA PHE A 36 -3.04 -3.65 19.38
C PHE A 36 -2.35 -4.41 18.25
N ARG A 37 -1.94 -5.67 18.52
CA ARG A 37 -1.35 -6.54 17.49
C ARG A 37 -2.34 -6.82 16.35
N GLU A 38 -3.60 -7.10 16.67
CA GLU A 38 -4.65 -7.35 15.67
C GLU A 38 -4.89 -6.09 14.82
N MET A 39 -5.00 -4.93 15.47
CA MET A 39 -5.16 -3.64 14.79
C MET A 39 -3.96 -3.32 13.87
N LEU A 40 -2.72 -3.59 14.30
CA LEU A 40 -1.54 -3.44 13.44
C LEU A 40 -1.56 -4.43 12.28
N ASN A 41 -1.92 -5.68 12.53
CA ASN A 41 -2.00 -6.69 11.47
C ASN A 41 -3.07 -6.36 10.44
N ASP A 42 -4.23 -5.85 10.87
CA ASP A 42 -5.28 -5.37 9.98
C ASP A 42 -4.83 -4.15 9.17
N GLN A 43 -4.12 -3.20 9.80
CA GLN A 43 -3.56 -2.03 9.08
C GLN A 43 -2.50 -2.44 8.06
N VAL A 44 -1.59 -3.35 8.42
CA VAL A 44 -0.59 -3.88 7.48
C VAL A 44 -1.26 -4.66 6.36
N SER A 45 -2.26 -5.49 6.68
CA SER A 45 -3.03 -6.23 5.67
C SER A 45 -3.82 -5.30 4.75
N GLN A 46 -4.38 -4.22 5.28
CA GLN A 46 -5.03 -3.18 4.48
C GLN A 46 -4.02 -2.41 3.62
N MET A 47 -2.86 -2.07 4.15
CA MET A 47 -1.78 -1.45 3.36
C MET A 47 -1.28 -2.38 2.25
N MET A 48 -1.14 -3.67 2.53
CA MET A 48 -0.78 -4.67 1.51
C MET A 48 -1.94 -4.96 0.55
N GLY A 49 -3.17 -5.02 1.05
CA GLY A 49 -4.37 -5.22 0.25
C GLY A 49 -4.76 -4.03 -0.60
N SER A 50 -4.38 -2.81 -0.21
CA SER A 50 -4.66 -1.60 -0.98
C SER A 50 -3.77 -1.41 -2.20
N ASN A 51 -2.61 -2.07 -2.20
CA ASN A 51 -1.79 -2.22 -3.40
C ASN A 51 -2.17 -3.48 -4.19
N SER A 52 -3.20 -4.23 -3.75
CA SER A 52 -3.60 -5.52 -4.29
C SER A 52 -4.92 -5.43 -5.02
N ASP A 53 -4.94 -4.68 -6.09
CA ASP A 53 -6.13 -4.59 -6.94
C ASP A 53 -6.18 -5.69 -8.02
N ALA A 54 -5.08 -6.40 -8.19
CA ALA A 54 -4.97 -7.50 -9.14
C ALA A 54 -5.68 -8.77 -8.63
N ASP A 55 -6.19 -9.56 -9.55
CA ASP A 55 -6.79 -10.85 -9.23
C ASP A 55 -5.73 -11.88 -8.80
N VAL A 56 -4.54 -11.80 -9.39
CA VAL A 56 -3.37 -12.64 -9.07
C VAL A 56 -2.09 -11.80 -9.11
N TYR A 57 -1.12 -12.18 -8.29
CA TYR A 57 0.23 -11.62 -8.33
C TYR A 57 1.23 -12.68 -8.75
N VAL A 58 1.89 -12.48 -9.88
CA VAL A 58 3.06 -13.26 -10.28
C VAL A 58 4.28 -12.68 -9.59
N ARG A 59 5.03 -13.53 -8.89
CA ARG A 59 6.23 -13.16 -8.14
C ARG A 59 7.34 -14.15 -8.42
N GLY A 60 8.59 -13.71 -8.30
CA GLY A 60 9.73 -14.60 -8.37
C GLY A 60 9.76 -15.59 -7.18
N ALA A 61 10.55 -16.64 -7.32
CA ALA A 61 10.76 -17.61 -6.26
C ALA A 61 11.38 -16.94 -5.02
N THR A 62 11.03 -17.41 -3.83
CA THR A 62 11.68 -16.97 -2.59
C THR A 62 13.08 -17.55 -2.49
N GLU A 63 14.10 -16.71 -2.33
CA GLU A 63 15.40 -17.19 -1.87
C GLU A 63 15.33 -17.44 -0.36
N GLU A 64 15.37 -18.72 0.05
CA GLU A 64 15.70 -19.08 1.41
C GLU A 64 17.19 -18.79 1.65
N LYS A 65 17.53 -17.57 2.07
CA LYS A 65 18.85 -17.31 2.66
C LYS A 65 18.88 -17.90 4.05
N GLN A 66 19.26 -19.17 4.14
CA GLN A 66 19.57 -19.83 5.40
C GLN A 66 20.95 -19.33 5.86
N GLU A 67 21.00 -18.29 6.68
CA GLU A 67 22.24 -17.94 7.38
C GLU A 67 22.49 -18.98 8.48
N PRO A 68 23.69 -19.60 8.52
CA PRO A 68 24.03 -20.59 9.54
C PRO A 68 24.08 -19.89 10.91
N GLY A 69 23.09 -20.13 11.78
CA GLY A 69 23.07 -19.67 13.15
C GLY A 69 22.23 -18.44 13.43
N GLY A 70 21.48 -17.93 12.46
CA GLY A 70 20.62 -16.76 12.63
C GLY A 70 19.28 -17.10 13.26
N SER A 71 18.91 -16.36 14.29
CA SER A 71 17.57 -16.27 14.83
C SER A 71 16.60 -15.88 13.69
N VAL A 72 15.45 -16.57 13.62
CA VAL A 72 14.37 -16.33 12.64
C VAL A 72 13.72 -14.98 12.96
N THR A 73 14.33 -13.88 12.54
CA THR A 73 13.80 -12.51 12.73
C THR A 73 13.73 -11.71 11.44
N SER A 74 13.62 -12.38 10.30
CA SER A 74 13.35 -11.66 9.06
C SER A 74 12.07 -12.18 8.41
N TYR A 75 10.97 -11.50 8.67
CA TYR A 75 9.72 -11.61 7.90
C TYR A 75 9.83 -10.90 6.54
N ASN A 76 11.02 -10.66 6.05
CA ASN A 76 11.28 -10.24 4.69
C ASN A 76 11.58 -11.49 3.85
N SER A 77 10.54 -12.19 3.42
CA SER A 77 10.66 -13.07 2.25
C SER A 77 10.96 -12.16 1.07
N THR A 78 12.24 -11.98 0.77
CA THR A 78 12.65 -11.28 -0.43
C THR A 78 12.37 -12.22 -1.59
N TYR A 79 11.31 -11.97 -2.32
CA TYR A 79 11.07 -12.64 -3.59
C TYR A 79 12.16 -12.17 -4.57
N ASN A 80 12.63 -13.08 -5.41
CA ASN A 80 13.51 -12.71 -6.51
C ASN A 80 12.74 -11.79 -7.46
N GLU A 81 13.44 -10.84 -8.04
CA GLU A 81 12.89 -10.03 -9.09
C GLU A 81 12.61 -10.88 -10.33
N ILE A 82 11.59 -10.51 -11.05
CA ILE A 82 11.18 -11.14 -12.31
C ILE A 82 11.30 -10.13 -13.45
N SER A 83 11.68 -10.59 -14.62
CA SER A 83 11.79 -9.73 -15.78
C SER A 83 10.42 -9.27 -16.27
N THR A 84 10.28 -7.98 -16.55
CA THR A 84 9.06 -7.43 -17.18
C THR A 84 8.82 -7.97 -18.58
N SER A 85 9.82 -8.59 -19.19
CA SER A 85 9.70 -9.23 -20.53
C SER A 85 8.72 -10.40 -20.59
N ILE A 86 8.30 -10.96 -19.44
CA ILE A 86 7.31 -12.06 -19.39
C ILE A 86 5.86 -11.54 -19.45
N ILE A 87 5.62 -10.23 -19.35
CA ILE A 87 4.27 -9.65 -19.38
C ILE A 87 3.47 -10.10 -20.61
N PRO A 88 4.01 -10.07 -21.84
CA PRO A 88 3.28 -10.56 -23.00
C PRO A 88 2.90 -12.05 -22.95
N ASP A 89 3.72 -12.87 -22.29
CA ASP A 89 3.43 -14.29 -22.11
C ASP A 89 2.28 -14.49 -21.11
N ILE A 90 2.26 -13.70 -20.05
CA ILE A 90 1.17 -13.68 -19.07
C ILE A 90 -0.15 -13.23 -19.73
N GLU A 91 -0.12 -12.19 -20.55
CA GLU A 91 -1.30 -11.68 -21.25
C GLU A 91 -1.87 -12.66 -22.30
N ASN A 92 -1.06 -13.63 -22.77
CA ASN A 92 -1.52 -14.68 -23.66
C ASN A 92 -2.26 -15.82 -22.95
N VAL A 93 -2.31 -15.83 -21.62
CA VAL A 93 -3.08 -16.83 -20.86
C VAL A 93 -4.58 -16.55 -20.99
N ASP A 94 -5.34 -17.59 -21.27
CA ASP A 94 -6.80 -17.49 -21.45
C ASP A 94 -7.45 -16.91 -20.17
N GLY A 95 -8.26 -15.89 -20.35
CA GLY A 95 -8.95 -15.20 -19.24
C GLY A 95 -8.21 -13.99 -18.70
N VAL A 96 -6.93 -13.79 -19.01
CA VAL A 96 -6.18 -12.58 -18.66
C VAL A 96 -6.58 -11.44 -19.59
N ALA A 97 -6.97 -10.32 -19.03
CA ALA A 97 -7.30 -9.10 -19.78
C ALA A 97 -6.11 -8.14 -19.83
N SER A 98 -5.30 -8.10 -18.79
CA SER A 98 -4.09 -7.29 -18.73
C SER A 98 -3.15 -7.78 -17.62
N ALA A 99 -1.87 -7.51 -17.79
CA ALA A 99 -0.84 -7.70 -16.77
C ALA A 99 -0.03 -6.40 -16.63
N ASP A 100 0.21 -5.97 -15.39
CA ASP A 100 0.87 -4.70 -15.12
C ASP A 100 2.01 -4.85 -14.11
N ALA A 101 3.15 -4.28 -14.46
CA ALA A 101 4.30 -4.11 -13.59
C ALA A 101 4.17 -2.76 -12.87
N THR A 102 3.39 -2.71 -11.79
CA THR A 102 3.16 -1.46 -11.06
C THR A 102 4.46 -0.92 -10.49
N MET A 103 4.96 0.16 -11.07
CA MET A 103 6.13 0.89 -10.59
C MET A 103 5.70 2.11 -9.79
N GLN A 104 6.53 2.50 -8.81
CA GLN A 104 6.24 3.66 -7.98
C GLN A 104 7.49 4.48 -7.66
N LEU A 105 7.31 5.79 -7.49
CA LEU A 105 8.32 6.70 -6.99
C LEU A 105 8.02 7.02 -5.52
N GLY A 106 9.02 6.89 -4.66
CA GLY A 106 8.89 7.13 -3.22
C GLY A 106 9.42 8.48 -2.74
N ASN A 107 10.11 9.23 -3.61
CA ASN A 107 10.84 10.46 -3.23
C ASN A 107 10.26 11.73 -3.89
N ALA A 108 8.97 11.72 -4.23
CA ALA A 108 8.31 12.88 -4.83
C ALA A 108 7.87 13.88 -3.76
N VAL A 109 7.81 15.15 -4.13
CA VAL A 109 7.22 16.23 -3.31
C VAL A 109 6.18 16.97 -4.13
N LEU A 110 4.94 16.96 -3.70
CA LEU A 110 3.88 17.76 -4.29
C LEU A 110 3.89 19.16 -3.66
N LEU A 111 3.82 20.19 -4.48
CA LEU A 111 3.63 21.57 -4.02
C LEU A 111 2.13 21.90 -4.01
N ASP A 112 1.71 22.66 -3.01
CA ASP A 112 0.35 23.20 -2.95
C ASP A 112 0.17 24.37 -3.95
N HIS A 113 -1.05 24.91 -4.01
CA HIS A 113 -1.38 26.04 -4.88
C HIS A 113 -0.59 27.33 -4.56
N ASN A 114 0.04 27.44 -3.38
CA ASN A 114 0.89 28.58 -3.01
C ASN A 114 2.37 28.33 -3.38
N GLY A 115 2.72 27.09 -3.76
CA GLY A 115 4.09 26.68 -4.04
C GLY A 115 4.84 26.14 -2.81
N ASP A 116 4.14 25.92 -1.70
CA ASP A 116 4.71 25.31 -0.51
C ASP A 116 4.67 23.77 -0.59
N ALA A 117 5.70 23.10 -0.08
CA ALA A 117 5.76 21.66 -0.09
C ALA A 117 4.66 21.05 0.80
N LEU A 118 3.86 20.17 0.23
CA LEU A 118 2.87 19.41 0.98
C LEU A 118 3.61 18.43 1.89
N THR A 119 3.47 18.61 3.19
CA THR A 119 4.16 17.78 4.19
C THR A 119 3.21 16.81 4.85
N THR A 120 3.71 15.60 5.08
CA THR A 120 3.02 14.56 5.84
C THR A 120 3.73 14.32 7.17
N VAL A 121 3.00 13.87 8.17
CA VAL A 121 3.60 13.50 9.48
C VAL A 121 4.10 12.06 9.38
N GLY A 122 5.27 11.88 8.73
CA GLY A 122 5.96 10.59 8.66
C GLY A 122 5.43 9.61 7.60
N ALA A 123 4.44 10.00 6.80
CA ALA A 123 3.97 9.18 5.69
C ALA A 123 4.66 9.60 4.37
N PRO A 124 4.91 8.68 3.42
CA PRO A 124 5.57 9.01 2.17
C PRO A 124 4.64 9.71 1.19
N THR A 125 5.23 10.38 0.20
CA THR A 125 4.57 10.73 -1.05
C THR A 125 4.83 9.61 -2.05
N LEU A 126 3.79 9.00 -2.57
CA LEU A 126 3.86 7.92 -3.54
C LEU A 126 3.27 8.36 -4.87
N VAL A 127 4.06 8.24 -5.93
CA VAL A 127 3.58 8.37 -7.31
C VAL A 127 3.54 6.97 -7.90
N ILE A 128 2.36 6.50 -8.23
CA ILE A 128 2.12 5.13 -8.71
C ILE A 128 1.78 5.19 -10.20
N GLY A 129 2.50 4.41 -10.99
CA GLY A 129 2.20 4.22 -12.41
C GLY A 129 0.96 3.33 -12.56
N VAL A 130 -0.10 3.86 -13.16
CA VAL A 130 -1.35 3.13 -13.40
C VAL A 130 -1.83 3.38 -14.80
N ASP A 131 -2.12 2.33 -15.55
CA ASP A 131 -2.74 2.43 -16.87
C ASP A 131 -4.28 2.36 -16.76
N GLN A 132 -4.97 3.07 -17.67
CA GLN A 132 -6.41 3.01 -17.76
C GLN A 132 -6.94 1.63 -18.16
N ASP A 133 -6.11 0.83 -18.88
CA ASP A 133 -6.47 -0.50 -19.35
C ASP A 133 -6.20 -1.57 -18.26
N ALA A 134 -5.29 -1.28 -17.32
CA ALA A 134 -5.09 -2.01 -16.07
C ALA A 134 -5.43 -1.11 -14.88
N PRO A 135 -6.70 -0.70 -14.74
CA PRO A 135 -7.07 0.35 -13.80
C PRO A 135 -6.97 -0.15 -12.36
N TRP A 136 -6.52 0.72 -11.50
CA TRP A 136 -6.62 0.49 -10.06
C TRP A 136 -8.10 0.46 -9.66
N ARG A 137 -8.64 -0.74 -9.43
CA ARG A 137 -10.08 -0.97 -9.21
C ARG A 137 -10.64 -0.28 -7.97
N SER A 138 -9.78 -0.05 -6.95
CA SER A 138 -10.15 0.68 -5.75
C SER A 138 -10.12 2.21 -5.91
N ALA A 139 -9.61 2.73 -7.03
CA ALA A 139 -9.67 4.15 -7.32
C ALA A 139 -11.01 4.52 -7.96
N HIS A 140 -11.79 5.31 -7.24
CA HIS A 140 -13.08 5.82 -7.71
C HIS A 140 -12.95 7.31 -8.00
N PHE A 141 -13.02 7.71 -9.27
CA PHE A 141 -12.92 9.10 -9.67
C PHE A 141 -14.14 9.92 -9.23
N VAL A 142 -13.88 10.98 -8.48
CA VAL A 142 -14.87 11.99 -8.08
C VAL A 142 -15.01 13.02 -9.19
N SER A 143 -13.89 13.33 -9.88
CA SER A 143 -13.86 14.22 -11.05
C SER A 143 -12.70 13.83 -11.97
N GLY A 144 -12.88 14.10 -13.28
CA GLY A 144 -11.86 13.78 -14.27
C GLY A 144 -11.68 12.28 -14.51
N GLU A 145 -10.49 11.88 -14.92
CA GLU A 145 -10.15 10.52 -15.33
C GLU A 145 -8.68 10.19 -15.07
N TYR A 146 -8.28 8.94 -15.38
CA TYR A 146 -6.88 8.50 -15.31
C TYR A 146 -5.99 9.38 -16.20
N PRO A 147 -4.70 9.61 -15.80
CA PRO A 147 -3.73 10.30 -16.64
C PRO A 147 -3.61 9.64 -18.02
N GLN A 148 -3.75 10.43 -19.08
CA GLN A 148 -3.67 9.98 -20.48
C GLN A 148 -2.30 10.27 -21.10
N THR A 149 -1.57 11.24 -20.53
CA THR A 149 -0.24 11.66 -20.98
C THR A 149 0.75 11.69 -19.84
N ASP A 150 2.05 11.73 -20.14
CA ASP A 150 3.11 11.76 -19.13
C ASP A 150 3.18 13.11 -18.38
N ASP A 151 2.46 14.12 -18.86
CA ASP A 151 2.33 15.42 -18.20
C ASP A 151 1.06 15.54 -17.34
N GLU A 152 0.38 14.43 -17.07
CA GLU A 152 -0.84 14.39 -16.28
C GLU A 152 -0.68 13.55 -15.02
N VAL A 153 -1.42 13.97 -13.97
CA VAL A 153 -1.52 13.23 -12.71
C VAL A 153 -2.94 13.23 -12.20
N ALA A 154 -3.33 12.17 -11.50
CA ALA A 154 -4.55 12.18 -10.69
C ALA A 154 -4.20 12.16 -9.21
N LEU A 155 -4.95 12.91 -8.41
CA LEU A 155 -4.69 13.11 -6.99
C LEU A 155 -5.75 12.40 -6.14
N LEU A 156 -5.32 11.77 -5.04
CA LEU A 156 -6.26 11.35 -4.01
C LEU A 156 -7.02 12.57 -3.46
N GLU A 157 -8.32 12.47 -3.20
CA GLU A 157 -9.17 13.57 -2.75
C GLU A 157 -8.59 14.33 -1.56
N ASP A 158 -8.15 13.62 -0.52
CA ASP A 158 -7.49 14.24 0.65
C ASP A 158 -6.19 14.99 0.28
N THR A 159 -5.45 14.49 -0.69
CA THR A 159 -4.25 15.15 -1.24
C THR A 159 -4.61 16.41 -2.02
N ALA A 160 -5.63 16.32 -2.88
CA ALA A 160 -6.11 17.44 -3.68
C ALA A 160 -6.66 18.56 -2.79
N ASP A 161 -7.44 18.22 -1.77
CA ASP A 161 -7.98 19.17 -0.79
C ASP A 161 -6.87 19.89 -0.01
N LYS A 162 -5.89 19.14 0.49
CA LYS A 162 -4.74 19.71 1.22
C LYS A 162 -3.88 20.60 0.34
N ALA A 163 -3.69 20.23 -0.92
CA ALA A 163 -2.93 21.02 -1.89
C ALA A 163 -3.72 22.22 -2.44
N GLY A 164 -5.05 22.22 -2.26
CA GLY A 164 -5.93 23.24 -2.87
C GLY A 164 -6.00 23.14 -4.38
N LEU A 165 -5.83 21.92 -4.93
CA LEU A 165 -5.81 21.64 -6.37
C LEU A 165 -7.08 20.90 -6.80
N LYS A 166 -7.48 21.12 -8.05
CA LYS A 166 -8.66 20.53 -8.68
C LYS A 166 -8.31 20.00 -10.07
N THR A 167 -9.18 19.16 -10.60
CA THR A 167 -9.11 18.73 -12.01
C THR A 167 -8.99 19.93 -12.93
N GLY A 168 -7.99 19.90 -13.81
CA GLY A 168 -7.63 20.96 -14.74
C GLY A 168 -6.60 21.98 -14.23
N ASP A 169 -6.28 21.95 -12.94
CA ASP A 169 -5.22 22.81 -12.38
C ASP A 169 -3.82 22.29 -12.74
N THR A 170 -2.83 23.15 -12.65
CA THR A 170 -1.42 22.77 -12.77
C THR A 170 -0.86 22.44 -11.39
N ALA A 171 -0.48 21.18 -11.19
CA ALA A 171 0.27 20.72 -10.03
C ALA A 171 1.78 20.83 -10.29
N LYS A 172 2.56 21.19 -9.28
CA LYS A 172 4.03 21.14 -9.35
C LYS A 172 4.53 19.96 -8.52
N LEU A 173 5.14 19.02 -9.22
CA LEU A 173 5.72 17.81 -8.62
C LEU A 173 7.24 17.91 -8.71
N ILE A 174 7.92 17.80 -7.57
CA ILE A 174 9.38 17.68 -7.52
C ILE A 174 9.71 16.21 -7.46
N VAL A 175 10.47 15.74 -8.45
CA VAL A 175 10.94 14.36 -8.56
C VAL A 175 12.41 14.39 -8.89
N ASP A 176 13.24 13.67 -8.19
CA ASP A 176 14.71 13.68 -8.31
C ASP A 176 15.32 15.10 -8.28
N GLY A 177 14.72 15.97 -7.44
CA GLY A 177 15.15 17.37 -7.31
C GLY A 177 14.75 18.28 -8.47
N GLU A 178 14.10 17.77 -9.50
CA GLU A 178 13.58 18.55 -10.62
C GLU A 178 12.09 18.86 -10.44
N ALA A 179 11.72 20.12 -10.65
CA ALA A 179 10.32 20.56 -10.62
C ALA A 179 9.67 20.32 -11.98
N ARG A 180 8.61 19.53 -12.01
CA ARG A 180 7.81 19.23 -13.20
C ARG A 180 6.41 19.81 -13.04
N GLU A 181 5.92 20.48 -14.08
CA GLU A 181 4.54 20.97 -14.11
C GLU A 181 3.66 19.87 -14.73
N MET A 182 2.66 19.44 -13.95
CA MET A 182 1.74 18.37 -14.32
C MET A 182 0.32 18.91 -14.32
N THR A 183 -0.51 18.46 -15.24
CA THR A 183 -1.94 18.77 -15.22
C THR A 183 -2.69 17.78 -14.35
N VAL A 184 -3.53 18.25 -13.45
CA VAL A 184 -4.42 17.36 -12.66
C VAL A 184 -5.52 16.84 -13.58
N SER A 185 -5.39 15.61 -14.07
CA SER A 185 -6.38 14.96 -14.94
C SER A 185 -7.62 14.52 -14.18
N GLY A 186 -7.47 14.21 -12.88
CA GLY A 186 -8.59 13.77 -12.07
C GLY A 186 -8.32 13.79 -10.58
N VAL A 187 -9.40 13.67 -9.82
CA VAL A 187 -9.39 13.49 -8.37
C VAL A 187 -10.16 12.21 -8.06
N PHE A 188 -9.57 11.35 -7.26
CA PHE A 188 -10.14 10.04 -6.93
C PHE A 188 -10.19 9.78 -5.43
N THR A 189 -11.10 8.89 -5.01
CA THR A 189 -11.15 8.30 -3.68
C THR A 189 -10.69 6.86 -3.73
N SER A 190 -10.11 6.37 -2.63
CA SER A 190 -9.80 4.96 -2.45
C SER A 190 -10.21 4.52 -1.04
N PRO A 191 -10.84 3.35 -0.89
CA PRO A 191 -11.23 2.81 0.42
C PRO A 191 -10.03 2.56 1.34
N SER A 192 -8.89 2.28 0.73
CA SER A 192 -7.62 2.12 1.42
C SER A 192 -6.94 3.47 1.62
N THR A 193 -7.48 4.27 2.50
CA THR A 193 -6.86 5.53 2.92
C THR A 193 -5.53 5.21 3.59
N GLN A 194 -4.46 5.41 2.86
CA GLN A 194 -3.12 5.29 3.42
C GLN A 194 -2.91 6.43 4.41
N LEU A 195 -2.96 6.13 5.68
CA LEU A 195 -2.78 6.96 6.87
C LEU A 195 -1.91 8.21 6.63
N GLY A 196 -2.49 9.22 5.97
CA GLY A 196 -1.85 10.51 5.72
C GLY A 196 -0.78 10.53 4.63
N ALA A 197 -0.61 9.46 3.83
CA ALA A 197 0.26 9.48 2.66
C ALA A 197 -0.30 10.39 1.56
N ILE A 198 0.59 11.04 0.83
CA ILE A 198 0.25 11.73 -0.41
C ILE A 198 0.28 10.69 -1.53
N LEU A 199 -0.86 10.47 -2.15
CA LEU A 199 -1.01 9.48 -3.21
C LEU A 199 -1.35 10.16 -4.53
N ILE A 200 -0.55 9.87 -5.54
CA ILE A 200 -0.61 10.45 -6.87
C ILE A 200 -0.59 9.30 -7.87
N LEU A 201 -1.51 9.28 -8.82
CA LEU A 201 -1.45 8.39 -9.97
C LEU A 201 -0.83 9.14 -11.14
N ALA A 202 0.04 8.46 -11.88
CA ALA A 202 0.66 8.95 -13.09
C ALA A 202 0.67 7.83 -14.13
N ARG A 203 1.06 8.14 -15.36
CA ARG A 203 1.26 7.09 -16.36
C ARG A 203 2.46 6.20 -16.01
N PRO A 204 2.40 4.89 -16.32
CA PRO A 204 3.53 3.99 -16.12
C PRO A 204 4.79 4.46 -16.85
N SER A 205 4.63 4.99 -18.08
CA SER A 205 5.74 5.56 -18.88
C SER A 205 6.47 6.70 -18.17
N PHE A 206 5.75 7.59 -17.51
CA PHE A 206 6.34 8.67 -16.71
C PHE A 206 7.16 8.12 -15.54
N VAL A 207 6.57 7.21 -14.76
CA VAL A 207 7.24 6.59 -13.60
C VAL A 207 8.49 5.82 -14.04
N GLN A 208 8.37 5.03 -15.10
CA GLN A 208 9.49 4.27 -15.66
C GLN A 208 10.63 5.19 -16.14
N HIS A 209 10.28 6.29 -16.82
CA HIS A 209 11.27 7.26 -17.31
C HIS A 209 12.06 7.89 -16.16
N VAL A 210 11.38 8.30 -15.11
CA VAL A 210 12.03 8.87 -13.91
C VAL A 210 12.94 7.85 -13.24
N LEU A 211 12.48 6.62 -13.02
CA LEU A 211 13.32 5.56 -12.42
C LEU A 211 14.58 5.30 -13.26
N GLN A 212 14.48 5.32 -14.60
CA GLN A 212 15.64 5.17 -15.47
C GLN A 212 16.59 6.36 -15.39
N GLU A 213 16.09 7.59 -15.23
CA GLU A 213 16.92 8.78 -14.99
C GLU A 213 17.66 8.68 -13.65
N GLU A 214 17.04 8.10 -12.61
CA GLU A 214 17.65 7.79 -11.32
C GLU A 214 18.67 6.62 -11.40
N GLY A 215 18.73 5.91 -12.52
CA GLY A 215 19.63 4.77 -12.76
C GLY A 215 19.10 3.45 -12.21
N GLU A 216 17.81 3.37 -11.89
CA GLU A 216 17.15 2.15 -11.44
C GLU A 216 16.89 1.18 -12.62
N ASP A 217 16.99 -0.11 -12.34
CA ASP A 217 16.69 -1.14 -13.35
C ASP A 217 15.17 -1.36 -13.41
N THR A 218 14.55 -0.88 -14.49
CA THR A 218 13.12 -1.04 -14.75
C THR A 218 12.80 -2.30 -15.55
N SER A 219 13.81 -3.10 -15.91
CA SER A 219 13.63 -4.37 -16.65
C SER A 219 13.23 -5.53 -15.75
N SER A 220 13.36 -5.37 -14.43
CA SER A 220 12.96 -6.33 -13.41
C SER A 220 12.08 -5.70 -12.34
N ILE A 221 11.21 -6.51 -11.74
CA ILE A 221 10.23 -6.08 -10.74
C ILE A 221 9.94 -7.20 -9.74
N GLN A 222 9.51 -6.85 -8.55
CA GLN A 222 9.20 -7.83 -7.49
C GLN A 222 7.89 -8.59 -7.71
N PHE A 223 6.94 -8.00 -8.41
CA PHE A 223 5.65 -8.63 -8.73
C PHE A 223 4.99 -8.00 -9.93
N ILE A 224 4.21 -8.79 -10.66
CA ILE A 224 3.34 -8.36 -11.76
C ILE A 224 1.90 -8.62 -11.32
N GLY A 225 1.06 -7.59 -11.34
CA GLY A 225 -0.38 -7.71 -11.15
C GLY A 225 -1.06 -8.23 -12.40
N VAL A 226 -1.90 -9.26 -12.27
CA VAL A 226 -2.63 -9.86 -13.39
C VAL A 226 -4.13 -9.66 -13.15
N TYR A 227 -4.80 -9.19 -14.17
CA TYR A 227 -6.20 -8.78 -14.11
C TYR A 227 -7.03 -9.59 -15.11
N GLY A 228 -8.15 -10.14 -14.65
CA GLY A 228 -9.24 -10.55 -15.52
C GLY A 228 -10.00 -9.34 -16.08
N SER A 229 -11.11 -9.57 -16.74
CA SER A 229 -11.92 -8.45 -17.24
C SER A 229 -12.47 -7.58 -16.10
N LYS A 230 -12.82 -6.33 -16.39
CA LYS A 230 -13.40 -5.38 -15.40
C LYS A 230 -14.61 -5.94 -14.62
N THR A 231 -15.30 -6.92 -15.19
CA THR A 231 -16.53 -7.51 -14.64
C THR A 231 -16.35 -8.95 -14.16
N THR A 232 -15.27 -9.62 -14.54
CA THR A 232 -15.05 -11.04 -14.26
C THR A 232 -13.61 -11.22 -13.80
N PRO A 233 -13.40 -11.56 -12.51
CA PRO A 233 -12.08 -11.93 -12.01
C PRO A 233 -11.54 -13.15 -12.74
N LEU A 234 -10.22 -13.37 -12.67
CA LEU A 234 -9.58 -14.58 -13.16
C LEU A 234 -10.17 -15.82 -12.51
N ASP A 235 -10.55 -16.80 -13.32
CA ASP A 235 -11.03 -18.08 -12.84
C ASP A 235 -9.88 -18.97 -12.30
N GLU A 236 -10.23 -20.06 -11.63
CA GLU A 236 -9.25 -20.97 -11.04
C GLU A 236 -8.36 -21.64 -12.09
N GLU A 237 -8.85 -21.84 -13.32
CA GLU A 237 -8.08 -22.46 -14.40
C GLU A 237 -6.98 -21.52 -14.90
N ALA A 238 -7.31 -20.25 -15.13
CA ALA A 238 -6.32 -19.22 -15.49
C ALA A 238 -5.28 -18.99 -14.38
N GLN A 239 -5.72 -18.98 -13.10
CA GLN A 239 -4.82 -18.87 -11.97
C GLN A 239 -3.85 -20.05 -11.88
N GLN A 240 -4.29 -21.26 -12.19
CA GLN A 240 -3.44 -22.44 -12.20
C GLN A 240 -2.42 -22.41 -13.35
N GLN A 241 -2.82 -21.95 -14.54
CA GLN A 241 -1.90 -21.80 -15.68
C GLN A 241 -0.80 -20.76 -15.42
N LEU A 242 -1.09 -19.74 -14.62
CA LEU A 242 -0.10 -18.73 -14.21
C LEU A 242 0.87 -19.24 -13.13
N ALA A 243 0.53 -20.35 -12.45
CA ALA A 243 1.34 -20.94 -11.39
C ALA A 243 2.34 -21.99 -11.92
N ASP A 244 2.14 -22.53 -13.12
CA ASP A 244 2.97 -23.53 -13.79
C ASP A 244 4.03 -22.88 -14.67
#